data_b8071a4de975ee9f6be30312547b2dab
#
_entry.id   b8071a4de975ee9f6be30312547b2dab
#
_cell.length_a   1.000
_cell.length_b   1.000
_cell.length_c   1.000
_cell.angle_alpha   90.00
_cell.angle_beta   90.00
_cell.angle_gamma   90.00
#
_symmetry.space_group_name_H-M   'P 1'
#
loop_
_entity.id
_entity.type
_entity.pdbx_description
1 polymer ?
#
loop_
_entity_poly.entity_id
_entity_poly.type
_entity_poly.pdbx_seq_one_letter_code
_entity_poly.pdbx_strand_id
1 'polypeptide(L)'
;MKIDLLDRPQLEILNKRGARYNLQDAEKDYFLAVILSVLYDSGLKDMLIFKGGTAVYHCYLDQIRFSKDLDFTARTKINLSDIENVFSGIEIFKLKDWEEKKFGLAFAVQYQGVLAQPDTIEVDVNTNQKVLLEPKTMEYRNYYGIKLSCPVMDKEEIFAEKIRTLNDRARPRDPYDLVILQKKLGLKLEEGLALLSKKEMFQPLSKKSIAENLRISQERFADEMKELYYREPVSKAQIKKLSDEILKMINQ
;
A
#
# COMPACT_ATOMS: atom_id res chain seq x y z
N MET A 1 -16.26 -20.70 1.09
CA MET A 1 -15.01 -21.03 1.80
C MET A 1 -15.19 -20.67 3.28
N LYS A 2 -14.91 -21.60 4.22
CA LYS A 2 -14.94 -21.27 5.66
C LYS A 2 -13.56 -20.77 6.06
N ILE A 3 -13.47 -19.58 6.61
CA ILE A 3 -12.21 -18.98 7.09
C ILE A 3 -12.18 -19.16 8.61
N ASP A 4 -11.14 -19.81 9.12
CA ASP A 4 -10.91 -19.91 10.56
C ASP A 4 -10.28 -18.59 11.04
N LEU A 5 -11.11 -17.75 11.66
CA LEU A 5 -10.66 -16.48 12.21
C LEU A 5 -10.02 -16.66 13.60
N LEU A 6 -9.05 -15.81 13.89
CA LEU A 6 -8.60 -15.62 15.27
C LEU A 6 -9.74 -15.13 16.14
N ASP A 7 -9.72 -15.51 17.41
CA ASP A 7 -10.54 -14.84 18.41
C ASP A 7 -9.81 -13.59 18.98
N ARG A 8 -10.53 -12.79 19.76
CA ARG A 8 -9.97 -11.57 20.36
C ARG A 8 -8.73 -11.83 21.24
N PRO A 9 -8.71 -12.80 22.16
CA PRO A 9 -7.52 -13.13 22.96
C PRO A 9 -6.31 -13.52 22.10
N GLN A 10 -6.52 -14.30 21.02
CA GLN A 10 -5.46 -14.68 20.10
C GLN A 10 -4.89 -13.46 19.36
N LEU A 11 -5.74 -12.57 18.86
CA LEU A 11 -5.33 -11.31 18.22
C LEU A 11 -4.50 -10.45 19.19
N GLU A 12 -4.95 -10.28 20.43
CA GLU A 12 -4.25 -9.48 21.45
C GLU A 12 -2.84 -10.05 21.75
N ILE A 13 -2.73 -11.37 21.89
CA ILE A 13 -1.44 -12.05 22.17
C ILE A 13 -0.48 -11.87 20.98
N LEU A 14 -0.96 -12.12 19.75
CA LEU A 14 -0.13 -12.05 18.55
C LEU A 14 0.31 -10.61 18.26
N ASN A 15 -0.59 -9.64 18.40
CA ASN A 15 -0.26 -8.23 18.28
C ASN A 15 0.79 -7.78 19.31
N LYS A 16 0.64 -8.19 20.57
CA LYS A 16 1.60 -7.85 21.64
C LYS A 16 3.00 -8.40 21.37
N ARG A 17 3.09 -9.59 20.76
CA ARG A 17 4.37 -10.22 20.39
C ARG A 17 4.97 -9.66 19.11
N GLY A 18 4.15 -9.12 18.21
CA GLY A 18 4.52 -8.66 16.88
C GLY A 18 4.43 -7.16 16.68
N ALA A 19 3.39 -6.73 15.97
CA ALA A 19 3.24 -5.34 15.49
C ALA A 19 3.11 -4.31 16.62
N ARG A 20 2.46 -4.66 17.71
CA ARG A 20 2.18 -3.77 18.85
C ARG A 20 1.37 -2.53 18.48
N TYR A 21 0.45 -2.71 17.55
CA TYR A 21 -0.52 -1.69 17.17
C TYR A 21 -1.57 -1.49 18.29
N ASN A 22 -2.33 -0.39 18.24
CA ASN A 22 -3.59 -0.37 18.95
C ASN A 22 -4.48 -1.52 18.42
N LEU A 23 -5.49 -1.91 19.17
CA LEU A 23 -6.21 -3.15 18.86
C LEU A 23 -7.04 -3.06 17.57
N GLN A 24 -7.54 -1.88 17.22
CA GLN A 24 -8.26 -1.64 15.97
C GLN A 24 -7.34 -1.75 14.75
N ASP A 25 -6.16 -1.13 14.80
CA ASP A 25 -5.16 -1.26 13.74
C ASP A 25 -4.63 -2.70 13.63
N ALA A 26 -4.49 -3.42 14.76
CA ALA A 26 -4.10 -4.82 14.76
C ALA A 26 -5.14 -5.72 14.09
N GLU A 27 -6.43 -5.48 14.34
CA GLU A 27 -7.51 -6.19 13.66
C GLU A 27 -7.53 -5.87 12.17
N LYS A 28 -7.37 -4.60 11.80
CA LYS A 28 -7.30 -4.20 10.40
C LYS A 28 -6.10 -4.84 9.69
N ASP A 29 -4.92 -4.87 10.31
CA ASP A 29 -3.70 -5.52 9.80
C ASP A 29 -3.91 -7.04 9.62
N TYR A 30 -4.61 -7.68 10.55
CA TYR A 30 -5.02 -9.07 10.43
C TYR A 30 -5.93 -9.30 9.21
N PHE A 31 -6.97 -8.45 9.05
CA PHE A 31 -7.90 -8.59 7.93
C PHE A 31 -7.29 -8.20 6.57
N LEU A 32 -6.27 -7.35 6.52
CA LEU A 32 -5.46 -7.17 5.31
C LEU A 32 -4.87 -8.50 4.84
N ALA A 33 -4.27 -9.27 5.77
CA ALA A 33 -3.71 -10.58 5.44
C ALA A 33 -4.78 -11.59 5.03
N VAL A 34 -5.94 -11.61 5.71
CA VAL A 34 -7.05 -12.52 5.39
C VAL A 34 -7.62 -12.21 4.00
N ILE A 35 -7.94 -10.93 3.71
CA ILE A 35 -8.49 -10.53 2.42
C ILE A 35 -7.49 -10.80 1.30
N LEU A 36 -6.22 -10.50 1.54
CA LEU A 36 -5.16 -10.77 0.57
C LEU A 36 -5.04 -12.27 0.28
N SER A 37 -5.15 -13.15 1.30
CA SER A 37 -5.15 -14.59 1.09
C SER A 37 -6.35 -15.05 0.25
N VAL A 38 -7.53 -14.52 0.50
CA VAL A 38 -8.74 -14.82 -0.29
C VAL A 38 -8.56 -14.43 -1.76
N LEU A 39 -8.01 -13.25 -2.03
CA LEU A 39 -7.73 -12.80 -3.39
C LEU A 39 -6.72 -13.71 -4.11
N TYR A 40 -5.64 -14.10 -3.44
CA TYR A 40 -4.59 -14.93 -4.06
C TYR A 40 -4.88 -16.44 -4.03
N ASP A 41 -5.84 -16.90 -3.23
CA ASP A 41 -6.37 -18.26 -3.31
C ASP A 41 -7.47 -18.41 -4.39
N SER A 42 -7.84 -17.31 -5.04
CA SER A 42 -8.85 -17.27 -6.10
C SER A 42 -8.26 -17.38 -7.51
N GLY A 43 -9.13 -17.35 -8.52
CA GLY A 43 -8.74 -17.25 -9.93
C GLY A 43 -8.02 -15.95 -10.31
N LEU A 44 -7.95 -14.96 -9.41
CA LEU A 44 -7.28 -13.67 -9.65
C LEU A 44 -5.78 -13.68 -9.31
N LYS A 45 -5.24 -14.77 -8.74
CA LYS A 45 -3.86 -14.87 -8.26
C LYS A 45 -2.79 -14.48 -9.29
N ASP A 46 -3.00 -14.86 -10.56
CA ASP A 46 -2.04 -14.61 -11.64
C ASP A 46 -2.32 -13.27 -12.35
N MET A 47 -3.45 -12.63 -12.04
CA MET A 47 -3.87 -11.38 -12.64
C MET A 47 -3.46 -10.16 -11.82
N LEU A 48 -3.37 -10.30 -10.48
CA LEU A 48 -3.10 -9.20 -9.56
C LEU A 48 -1.61 -9.13 -9.21
N ILE A 49 -1.03 -7.92 -9.36
CA ILE A 49 0.31 -7.58 -8.89
C ILE A 49 0.16 -6.65 -7.70
N PHE A 50 0.55 -7.11 -6.52
CA PHE A 50 0.45 -6.35 -5.28
C PHE A 50 1.47 -5.21 -5.25
N LYS A 51 1.05 -4.03 -4.81
CA LYS A 51 1.87 -2.83 -4.76
C LYS A 51 1.50 -1.91 -3.60
N GLY A 52 1.93 -0.67 -3.66
CA GLY A 52 1.56 0.35 -2.69
C GLY A 52 2.27 0.24 -1.34
N GLY A 53 1.75 0.95 -0.35
CA GLY A 53 2.36 1.01 0.98
C GLY A 53 2.36 -0.32 1.71
N THR A 54 1.25 -1.04 1.64
CA THR A 54 1.10 -2.34 2.32
C THR A 54 2.06 -3.38 1.74
N ALA A 55 2.25 -3.42 0.41
CA ALA A 55 3.25 -4.27 -0.22
C ALA A 55 4.68 -3.93 0.25
N VAL A 56 5.02 -2.64 0.34
CA VAL A 56 6.34 -2.21 0.83
C VAL A 56 6.60 -2.72 2.25
N TYR A 57 5.65 -2.53 3.16
CA TYR A 57 5.87 -2.80 4.58
C TYR A 57 5.69 -4.26 4.97
N HIS A 58 5.00 -5.07 4.18
CA HIS A 58 4.85 -6.50 4.45
C HIS A 58 5.77 -7.39 3.63
N CYS A 59 6.20 -6.94 2.44
CA CYS A 59 7.02 -7.78 1.56
C CYS A 59 8.50 -7.36 1.55
N TYR A 60 8.79 -6.05 1.52
CA TYR A 60 10.16 -5.54 1.43
C TYR A 60 10.75 -5.09 2.76
N LEU A 61 9.94 -4.55 3.67
CA LEU A 61 10.36 -4.00 4.97
C LEU A 61 9.63 -4.70 6.13
N ASP A 62 10.01 -4.37 7.39
CA ASP A 62 9.47 -5.04 8.58
C ASP A 62 8.39 -4.20 9.28
N GLN A 63 7.31 -3.91 8.59
CA GLN A 63 6.17 -3.15 9.12
C GLN A 63 6.59 -1.91 9.94
N ILE A 64 7.48 -1.11 9.37
CA ILE A 64 8.03 0.12 9.99
C ILE A 64 6.94 1.17 10.19
N ARG A 65 5.93 1.15 9.32
CA ARG A 65 4.74 2.01 9.36
C ARG A 65 3.48 1.18 9.09
N PHE A 66 2.41 1.49 9.80
CA PHE A 66 1.10 0.91 9.47
C PHE A 66 0.60 1.40 8.11
N SER A 67 0.09 0.49 7.32
CA SER A 67 -0.59 0.74 6.04
C SER A 67 -1.88 -0.05 5.99
N LYS A 68 -2.98 0.55 5.56
CA LYS A 68 -4.34 0.05 5.78
C LYS A 68 -5.13 -0.27 4.52
N ASP A 69 -4.53 -0.04 3.35
CA ASP A 69 -5.20 -0.17 2.05
C ASP A 69 -4.50 -1.29 1.24
N LEU A 70 -5.21 -1.93 0.31
CA LEU A 70 -4.65 -2.90 -0.63
C LEU A 70 -4.63 -2.30 -2.05
N ASP A 71 -3.44 -2.12 -2.60
CA ASP A 71 -3.24 -1.58 -3.93
C ASP A 71 -2.73 -2.67 -4.89
N PHE A 72 -3.29 -2.73 -6.08
CA PHE A 72 -2.88 -3.67 -7.13
C PHE A 72 -2.73 -2.99 -8.49
N THR A 73 -1.94 -3.62 -9.35
CA THR A 73 -2.01 -3.45 -10.79
C THR A 73 -2.45 -4.78 -11.40
N ALA A 74 -3.47 -4.75 -12.26
CA ALA A 74 -3.92 -5.96 -12.94
C ALA A 74 -3.18 -6.15 -14.27
N ARG A 75 -2.76 -7.37 -14.56
CA ARG A 75 -2.15 -7.77 -15.86
C ARG A 75 -3.17 -7.76 -17.00
N THR A 76 -4.43 -7.98 -16.65
CA THR A 76 -5.57 -8.04 -17.57
C THR A 76 -6.76 -7.29 -16.99
N LYS A 77 -7.77 -7.03 -17.80
CA LYS A 77 -8.98 -6.37 -17.31
C LYS A 77 -9.66 -7.25 -16.26
N ILE A 78 -9.97 -6.66 -15.12
CA ILE A 78 -10.77 -7.24 -14.03
C ILE A 78 -12.04 -6.43 -13.92
N ASN A 79 -13.18 -7.10 -13.83
CA ASN A 79 -14.49 -6.50 -13.68
C ASN A 79 -15.01 -6.68 -12.26
N LEU A 80 -16.04 -5.93 -11.88
CA LEU A 80 -16.68 -6.07 -10.57
C LEU A 80 -17.17 -7.50 -10.31
N SER A 81 -17.76 -8.15 -11.33
CA SER A 81 -18.24 -9.54 -11.20
C SER A 81 -17.14 -10.54 -10.86
N ASP A 82 -15.89 -10.31 -11.31
CA ASP A 82 -14.77 -11.16 -10.94
C ASP A 82 -14.47 -11.05 -9.44
N ILE A 83 -14.55 -9.83 -8.89
CA ILE A 83 -14.39 -9.57 -7.46
C ILE A 83 -15.57 -10.14 -6.66
N GLU A 84 -16.80 -9.94 -7.11
CA GLU A 84 -17.99 -10.49 -6.47
C GLU A 84 -17.93 -12.01 -6.36
N ASN A 85 -17.48 -12.69 -7.40
CA ASN A 85 -17.29 -14.14 -7.40
C ASN A 85 -16.28 -14.60 -6.34
N VAL A 86 -15.18 -13.85 -6.12
CA VAL A 86 -14.17 -14.18 -5.12
C VAL A 86 -14.75 -14.14 -3.70
N PHE A 87 -15.55 -13.13 -3.39
CA PHE A 87 -16.13 -12.96 -2.06
C PHE A 87 -17.47 -13.67 -1.88
N SER A 88 -18.06 -14.22 -2.95
CA SER A 88 -19.31 -14.96 -2.92
C SER A 88 -19.23 -16.16 -1.98
N GLY A 89 -20.20 -16.30 -1.10
CA GLY A 89 -20.25 -17.39 -0.12
C GLY A 89 -19.29 -17.27 1.06
N ILE A 90 -18.64 -16.12 1.25
CA ILE A 90 -17.85 -15.82 2.45
C ILE A 90 -18.63 -14.84 3.31
N GLU A 91 -19.44 -15.35 4.24
CA GLU A 91 -20.42 -14.58 5.02
C GLU A 91 -19.83 -13.43 5.83
N ILE A 92 -18.55 -13.51 6.21
CA ILE A 92 -17.86 -12.48 7.00
C ILE A 92 -17.51 -11.24 6.18
N PHE A 93 -17.59 -11.31 4.85
CA PHE A 93 -17.24 -10.20 3.95
C PHE A 93 -18.46 -9.67 3.22
N LYS A 94 -18.48 -8.36 3.02
CA LYS A 94 -19.44 -7.66 2.20
C LYS A 94 -18.75 -6.61 1.35
N LEU A 95 -18.92 -6.69 0.04
CA LEU A 95 -18.43 -5.65 -0.87
C LEU A 95 -19.26 -4.38 -0.72
N LYS A 96 -18.60 -3.23 -0.68
CA LYS A 96 -19.19 -1.91 -0.56
C LYS A 96 -18.45 -0.89 -1.41
N ASP A 97 -19.09 0.24 -1.63
CA ASP A 97 -18.49 1.49 -2.18
C ASP A 97 -17.64 1.23 -3.42
N TRP A 98 -18.13 0.36 -4.33
CA TRP A 98 -17.43 0.05 -5.55
C TRP A 98 -17.61 1.17 -6.60
N GLU A 99 -16.54 1.45 -7.33
CA GLU A 99 -16.49 2.43 -8.41
C GLU A 99 -15.65 1.88 -9.56
N GLU A 100 -16.23 1.81 -10.76
CA GLU A 100 -15.45 1.63 -11.97
C GLU A 100 -14.80 2.96 -12.35
N LYS A 101 -13.48 3.04 -12.16
CA LYS A 101 -12.68 4.18 -12.57
C LYS A 101 -12.29 4.05 -14.04
N LYS A 102 -11.99 5.17 -14.71
CA LYS A 102 -11.48 5.19 -16.08
C LYS A 102 -10.31 4.22 -16.29
N PHE A 103 -9.52 3.96 -15.26
CA PHE A 103 -8.29 3.17 -15.31
C PHE A 103 -8.21 2.11 -14.21
N GLY A 104 -9.34 1.57 -13.79
CA GLY A 104 -9.34 0.55 -12.77
C GLY A 104 -10.66 0.37 -12.06
N LEU A 105 -10.58 -0.31 -10.95
CA LEU A 105 -11.69 -0.60 -10.07
C LEU A 105 -11.30 -0.27 -8.63
N ALA A 106 -12.13 0.47 -7.93
CA ALA A 106 -12.01 0.65 -6.49
C ALA A 106 -13.21 0.04 -5.78
N PHE A 107 -12.99 -0.59 -4.66
CA PHE A 107 -14.05 -1.13 -3.81
C PHE A 107 -13.58 -1.22 -2.35
N ALA A 108 -14.52 -1.36 -1.44
CA ALA A 108 -14.25 -1.64 -0.05
C ALA A 108 -14.76 -3.03 0.33
N VAL A 109 -13.96 -3.76 1.09
CA VAL A 109 -14.36 -5.02 1.71
C VAL A 109 -14.69 -4.75 3.16
N GLN A 110 -15.98 -4.72 3.49
CA GLN A 110 -16.43 -4.68 4.88
C GLN A 110 -16.32 -6.06 5.48
N TYR A 111 -15.80 -6.14 6.70
CA TYR A 111 -15.70 -7.37 7.47
C TYR A 111 -16.35 -7.22 8.85
N GLN A 112 -16.85 -8.32 9.39
CA GLN A 112 -17.23 -8.40 10.78
C GLN A 112 -16.03 -8.85 11.58
N GLY A 113 -15.43 -7.91 12.31
CA GLY A 113 -14.20 -8.16 13.05
C GLY A 113 -14.41 -8.94 14.35
N VAL A 114 -13.31 -9.41 14.93
CA VAL A 114 -13.26 -10.13 16.20
C VAL A 114 -13.50 -9.19 17.40
N LEU A 115 -13.41 -7.88 17.17
CA LEU A 115 -13.74 -6.84 18.15
C LEU A 115 -15.24 -6.52 18.19
N ALA A 116 -16.06 -7.30 17.49
CA ALA A 116 -17.51 -7.15 17.39
C ALA A 116 -18.00 -5.82 16.77
N GLN A 117 -17.15 -5.15 16.03
CA GLN A 117 -17.49 -3.96 15.24
C GLN A 117 -17.13 -4.19 13.76
N PRO A 118 -17.99 -3.77 12.82
CA PRO A 118 -17.64 -3.83 11.41
C PRO A 118 -16.59 -2.76 11.09
N ASP A 119 -15.62 -3.13 10.25
CA ASP A 119 -14.68 -2.19 9.65
C ASP A 119 -14.48 -2.53 8.16
N THR A 120 -13.76 -1.68 7.43
CA THR A 120 -13.58 -1.81 5.98
C THR A 120 -12.11 -1.73 5.59
N ILE A 121 -11.74 -2.46 4.53
CA ILE A 121 -10.46 -2.31 3.85
C ILE A 121 -10.73 -1.82 2.44
N GLU A 122 -10.09 -0.71 2.07
CA GLU A 122 -10.12 -0.17 0.73
C GLU A 122 -9.18 -0.96 -0.18
N VAL A 123 -9.68 -1.28 -1.38
CA VAL A 123 -8.94 -2.00 -2.40
C VAL A 123 -8.97 -1.19 -3.69
N ASP A 124 -7.80 -0.90 -4.24
CA ASP A 124 -7.65 -0.21 -5.53
C ASP A 124 -6.92 -1.10 -6.53
N VAL A 125 -7.55 -1.37 -7.67
CA VAL A 125 -6.99 -2.18 -8.75
C VAL A 125 -6.82 -1.31 -9.99
N ASN A 126 -5.59 -0.95 -10.33
CA ASN A 126 -5.29 -0.25 -11.56
C ASN A 126 -5.17 -1.23 -12.73
N THR A 127 -5.91 -0.98 -13.82
CA THR A 127 -5.94 -1.86 -15.00
C THR A 127 -5.22 -1.29 -16.22
N ASN A 128 -4.71 -0.07 -16.13
CA ASN A 128 -4.11 0.62 -17.28
C ASN A 128 -2.63 0.99 -17.07
N GLN A 129 -2.11 0.76 -15.89
CA GLN A 129 -0.74 1.10 -15.58
C GLN A 129 0.20 -0.04 -15.98
N LYS A 130 1.06 0.21 -16.96
CA LYS A 130 2.05 -0.77 -17.39
C LYS A 130 3.04 -1.07 -16.26
N VAL A 131 3.26 -2.34 -15.99
CA VAL A 131 4.33 -2.82 -15.12
C VAL A 131 5.58 -2.98 -15.99
N LEU A 132 6.66 -2.33 -15.61
CA LEU A 132 7.90 -2.25 -16.40
C LEU A 132 8.93 -3.30 -16.00
N LEU A 133 8.98 -3.63 -14.71
CA LEU A 133 9.90 -4.61 -14.16
C LEU A 133 9.15 -5.89 -13.82
N GLU A 134 9.79 -7.05 -13.99
CA GLU A 134 9.15 -8.33 -13.68
C GLU A 134 8.80 -8.41 -12.19
N PRO A 135 7.52 -8.64 -11.83
CA PRO A 135 7.10 -8.80 -10.45
C PRO A 135 7.76 -10.02 -9.80
N LYS A 136 8.04 -9.91 -8.52
CA LYS A 136 8.66 -10.98 -7.74
C LYS A 136 7.62 -11.67 -6.86
N THR A 137 7.60 -12.99 -6.84
CA THR A 137 6.82 -13.73 -5.84
C THR A 137 7.50 -13.57 -4.49
N MET A 138 6.79 -12.96 -3.55
CA MET A 138 7.31 -12.66 -2.21
C MET A 138 6.33 -13.13 -1.14
N GLU A 139 6.88 -13.52 0.01
CA GLU A 139 6.10 -13.78 1.21
C GLU A 139 5.50 -12.47 1.74
N TYR A 140 4.20 -12.49 2.04
CA TYR A 140 3.54 -11.46 2.82
C TYR A 140 3.76 -11.72 4.30
N ARG A 141 4.67 -11.00 4.91
CA ARG A 141 5.01 -11.17 6.33
C ARG A 141 3.95 -10.56 7.21
N ASN A 142 3.45 -11.34 8.14
CA ASN A 142 2.46 -10.93 9.12
C ASN A 142 2.69 -11.65 10.45
N TYR A 143 2.07 -11.17 11.50
CA TYR A 143 2.21 -11.73 12.85
C TYR A 143 1.09 -12.71 13.24
N TYR A 144 0.16 -12.97 12.32
CA TYR A 144 -1.07 -13.71 12.59
C TYR A 144 -1.02 -15.16 12.13
N GLY A 145 0.11 -15.61 11.60
CA GLY A 145 0.32 -16.99 11.14
C GLY A 145 -0.28 -17.30 9.77
N ILE A 146 -0.77 -16.30 9.04
CA ILE A 146 -1.29 -16.49 7.69
C ILE A 146 -0.10 -16.67 6.73
N LYS A 147 -0.01 -17.84 6.11
CA LYS A 147 1.02 -18.16 5.10
C LYS A 147 0.51 -17.74 3.73
N LEU A 148 1.15 -16.74 3.16
CA LEU A 148 0.78 -16.17 1.87
C LEU A 148 2.02 -15.73 1.11
N SER A 149 2.09 -16.09 -0.17
CA SER A 149 3.05 -15.55 -1.14
C SER A 149 2.29 -15.04 -2.35
N CYS A 150 2.70 -13.88 -2.85
CA CYS A 150 2.00 -13.22 -3.96
C CYS A 150 2.99 -12.51 -4.91
N PRO A 151 2.59 -12.28 -6.16
CA PRO A 151 3.34 -11.42 -7.08
C PRO A 151 3.34 -9.99 -6.56
N VAL A 152 4.52 -9.44 -6.28
CA VAL A 152 4.72 -8.07 -5.78
C VAL A 152 5.46 -7.26 -6.83
N MET A 153 5.01 -6.05 -7.09
CA MET A 153 5.71 -5.09 -7.96
C MET A 153 7.13 -4.87 -7.46
N ASP A 154 8.09 -4.80 -8.37
CA ASP A 154 9.48 -4.57 -8.00
C ASP A 154 9.65 -3.28 -7.19
N LYS A 155 10.51 -3.32 -6.18
CA LYS A 155 10.74 -2.20 -5.24
C LYS A 155 11.15 -0.91 -5.93
N GLU A 156 11.91 -1.01 -7.02
CA GLU A 156 12.37 0.14 -7.81
C GLU A 156 11.19 0.79 -8.55
N GLU A 157 10.26 -0.02 -9.02
CA GLU A 157 9.05 0.47 -9.66
C GLU A 157 8.06 1.07 -8.66
N ILE A 158 7.90 0.45 -7.47
CA ILE A 158 7.11 1.05 -6.38
C ILE A 158 7.73 2.40 -5.97
N PHE A 159 9.06 2.48 -5.89
CA PHE A 159 9.75 3.71 -5.55
C PHE A 159 9.50 4.82 -6.59
N ALA A 160 9.56 4.49 -7.88
CA ALA A 160 9.19 5.41 -8.95
C ALA A 160 7.74 5.89 -8.83
N GLU A 161 6.79 4.99 -8.54
CA GLU A 161 5.40 5.38 -8.29
C GLU A 161 5.24 6.28 -7.06
N LYS A 162 6.03 6.07 -6.02
CA LYS A 162 6.06 6.95 -4.83
C LYS A 162 6.61 8.35 -5.16
N ILE A 163 7.60 8.47 -6.05
CA ILE A 163 8.04 9.79 -6.55
C ILE A 163 6.87 10.49 -7.26
N ARG A 164 6.13 9.78 -8.11
CA ARG A 164 4.95 10.33 -8.78
C ARG A 164 3.91 10.85 -7.80
N THR A 165 3.68 10.16 -6.67
CA THR A 165 2.67 10.61 -5.69
C THR A 165 2.97 11.99 -5.11
N LEU A 166 4.25 12.42 -5.07
CA LEU A 166 4.59 13.79 -4.67
C LEU A 166 4.08 14.84 -5.67
N ASN A 167 3.95 14.48 -6.96
CA ASN A 167 3.36 15.35 -7.97
C ASN A 167 1.83 15.43 -7.84
N ASP A 168 1.20 14.32 -7.47
CA ASP A 168 -0.23 14.14 -7.58
C ASP A 168 -0.98 14.60 -6.31
N ARG A 169 -0.31 14.60 -5.14
CA ARG A 169 -0.97 14.87 -3.85
C ARG A 169 0.00 15.29 -2.73
N ALA A 170 -0.56 15.95 -1.71
CA ALA A 170 0.17 16.37 -0.51
C ALA A 170 -0.19 15.47 0.70
N ARG A 171 0.48 14.33 0.85
CA ARG A 171 0.33 13.44 2.01
C ARG A 171 1.67 13.27 2.72
N PRO A 172 1.78 13.55 4.04
CA PRO A 172 3.02 13.43 4.81
C PRO A 172 3.71 12.06 4.72
N ARG A 173 2.94 10.98 4.58
CA ARG A 173 3.46 9.63 4.41
C ARG A 173 4.22 9.39 3.10
N ASP A 174 3.95 10.15 2.03
CA ASP A 174 4.62 9.95 0.75
C ASP A 174 6.12 10.33 0.79
N PRO A 175 6.55 11.51 1.25
CA PRO A 175 7.96 11.80 1.45
C PRO A 175 8.60 10.94 2.57
N TYR A 176 7.86 10.55 3.61
CA TYR A 176 8.34 9.59 4.60
C TYR A 176 8.74 8.26 3.95
N ASP A 177 7.85 7.67 3.15
CA ASP A 177 8.08 6.39 2.47
C ASP A 177 9.32 6.46 1.58
N LEU A 178 9.53 7.56 0.85
CA LEU A 178 10.71 7.74 0.00
C LEU A 178 12.01 7.78 0.80
N VAL A 179 12.06 8.51 1.92
CA VAL A 179 13.23 8.55 2.81
C VAL A 179 13.54 7.15 3.36
N ILE A 180 12.51 6.40 3.79
CA ILE A 180 12.68 5.04 4.30
C ILE A 180 13.19 4.08 3.21
N LEU A 181 12.60 4.14 2.02
CA LEU A 181 12.97 3.29 0.89
C LEU A 181 14.44 3.54 0.46
N GLN A 182 14.87 4.80 0.38
CA GLN A 182 16.27 5.14 0.12
C GLN A 182 17.18 4.57 1.22
N LYS A 183 16.83 4.81 2.48
CA LYS A 183 17.65 4.42 3.63
C LYS A 183 17.78 2.90 3.80
N LYS A 184 16.67 2.16 3.65
CA LYS A 184 16.60 0.72 3.95
C LYS A 184 16.93 -0.17 2.74
N LEU A 185 16.56 0.26 1.54
CA LEU A 185 16.70 -0.54 0.33
C LEU A 185 17.75 0.01 -0.64
N GLY A 186 18.40 1.14 -0.32
CA GLY A 186 19.45 1.75 -1.13
C GLY A 186 18.95 2.33 -2.46
N LEU A 187 17.63 2.63 -2.57
CA LEU A 187 17.04 3.11 -3.81
C LEU A 187 17.46 4.56 -4.10
N LYS A 188 17.72 4.87 -5.37
CA LYS A 188 18.22 6.17 -5.79
C LYS A 188 17.18 6.94 -6.58
N LEU A 189 17.10 8.25 -6.33
CA LEU A 189 16.13 9.14 -6.99
C LEU A 189 16.31 9.17 -8.49
N GLU A 190 17.55 9.18 -8.97
CA GLU A 190 17.90 9.19 -10.40
C GLU A 190 17.31 7.97 -11.11
N GLU A 191 17.48 6.78 -10.52
CA GLU A 191 16.99 5.51 -11.06
C GLU A 191 15.45 5.50 -11.06
N GLY A 192 14.82 5.97 -9.95
CA GLY A 192 13.37 6.09 -9.84
C GLY A 192 12.78 7.06 -10.87
N LEU A 193 13.39 8.24 -11.07
CA LEU A 193 12.96 9.21 -12.09
C LEU A 193 13.13 8.66 -13.50
N ALA A 194 14.26 7.99 -13.78
CA ALA A 194 14.51 7.37 -15.08
C ALA A 194 13.49 6.24 -15.38
N LEU A 195 13.07 5.49 -14.36
CA LEU A 195 12.02 4.48 -14.52
C LEU A 195 10.66 5.12 -14.71
N LEU A 196 10.36 6.16 -13.93
CA LEU A 196 9.10 6.90 -14.02
C LEU A 196 8.90 7.54 -15.40
N SER A 197 9.96 8.04 -16.04
CA SER A 197 9.89 8.61 -17.40
C SER A 197 9.43 7.60 -18.48
N LYS A 198 9.55 6.30 -18.20
CA LYS A 198 9.11 5.21 -19.10
C LYS A 198 7.68 4.75 -18.83
N LYS A 199 7.07 5.21 -17.73
CA LYS A 199 5.67 4.90 -17.39
C LYS A 199 4.76 5.95 -18.02
N GLU A 200 3.60 5.49 -18.49
CA GLU A 200 2.54 6.42 -18.90
C GLU A 200 2.05 7.21 -17.67
N MET A 201 2.08 8.51 -17.77
CA MET A 201 1.67 9.42 -16.71
C MET A 201 0.45 10.23 -17.17
N PHE A 202 -0.53 10.35 -16.28
CA PHE A 202 -1.70 11.21 -16.54
C PHE A 202 -1.35 12.69 -16.60
N GLN A 203 -0.34 13.08 -15.81
CA GLN A 203 0.19 14.43 -15.78
C GLN A 203 1.72 14.38 -15.76
N PRO A 204 2.39 15.25 -16.50
CA PRO A 204 3.84 15.36 -16.45
C PRO A 204 4.27 15.80 -15.04
N LEU A 205 5.49 15.44 -14.66
CA LEU A 205 6.07 15.92 -13.41
C LEU A 205 6.22 17.44 -13.46
N SER A 206 5.67 18.11 -12.45
CA SER A 206 5.73 19.55 -12.29
C SER A 206 6.54 19.90 -11.05
N LYS A 207 7.65 20.61 -11.24
CA LYS A 207 8.46 21.14 -10.14
C LYS A 207 7.63 21.97 -9.16
N LYS A 208 6.70 22.78 -9.68
CA LYS A 208 5.80 23.62 -8.89
C LYS A 208 4.86 22.76 -8.04
N SER A 209 4.22 21.74 -8.64
CA SER A 209 3.29 20.85 -7.92
C SER A 209 4.01 20.07 -6.83
N ILE A 210 5.18 19.51 -7.13
CA ILE A 210 5.98 18.76 -6.15
C ILE A 210 6.43 19.66 -5.00
N ALA A 211 6.95 20.87 -5.30
CA ALA A 211 7.36 21.81 -4.25
C ALA A 211 6.20 22.19 -3.32
N GLU A 212 5.02 22.48 -3.86
CA GLU A 212 3.84 22.82 -3.09
C GLU A 212 3.32 21.63 -2.26
N ASN A 213 3.23 20.45 -2.86
CA ASN A 213 2.79 19.24 -2.16
C ASN A 213 3.76 18.84 -1.03
N LEU A 214 5.07 19.00 -1.23
CA LEU A 214 6.07 18.77 -0.19
C LEU A 214 5.96 19.79 0.94
N ARG A 215 5.73 21.08 0.63
CA ARG A 215 5.51 22.14 1.63
C ARG A 215 4.31 21.81 2.52
N ILE A 216 3.15 21.49 1.91
CA ILE A 216 1.93 21.11 2.63
C ILE A 216 2.16 19.84 3.46
N SER A 217 2.85 18.85 2.89
CA SER A 217 3.18 17.61 3.60
C SER A 217 4.05 17.87 4.83
N GLN A 218 5.03 18.77 4.76
CA GLN A 218 5.89 19.14 5.89
C GLN A 218 5.11 19.82 7.01
N GLU A 219 4.15 20.67 6.66
CA GLU A 219 3.30 21.36 7.64
C GLU A 219 2.43 20.37 8.44
N ARG A 220 1.87 19.39 7.76
CA ARG A 220 0.99 18.35 8.35
C ARG A 220 1.75 17.19 8.99
N PHE A 221 3.06 17.09 8.78
CA PHE A 221 3.87 15.92 9.15
C PHE A 221 3.78 15.59 10.65
N ALA A 222 3.85 16.61 11.52
CA ALA A 222 3.83 16.41 12.97
C ALA A 222 2.48 15.86 13.49
N ASP A 223 1.39 16.22 12.85
CA ASP A 223 0.05 15.76 13.25
C ASP A 223 -0.20 14.33 12.75
N GLU A 224 0.11 14.03 11.48
CA GLU A 224 -0.03 12.68 10.95
C GLU A 224 0.87 11.66 11.69
N MET A 225 2.08 12.07 12.14
CA MET A 225 2.95 11.23 12.93
C MET A 225 2.40 10.86 14.31
N LYS A 226 1.41 11.59 14.83
CA LYS A 226 0.71 11.24 16.06
C LYS A 226 -0.44 10.26 15.85
N GLU A 227 -1.05 10.30 14.66
CA GLU A 227 -2.23 9.51 14.33
C GLU A 227 -1.88 8.11 13.79
N LEU A 228 -0.73 7.98 13.13
CA LEU A 228 -0.29 6.73 12.53
C LEU A 228 0.88 6.12 13.31
N TYR A 229 0.94 4.80 13.27
CA TYR A 229 2.03 4.07 13.89
C TYR A 229 3.28 4.09 13.01
N TYR A 230 4.38 4.64 13.56
CA TYR A 230 5.69 4.68 12.94
C TYR A 230 6.76 4.14 13.90
N ARG A 231 7.44 3.07 13.53
CA ARG A 231 8.55 2.51 14.32
C ARG A 231 9.86 3.25 14.13
N GLU A 232 10.05 3.82 12.95
CA GLU A 232 11.28 4.51 12.60
C GLU A 232 10.98 5.98 12.31
N PRO A 233 11.54 6.88 13.11
CA PRO A 233 11.32 8.31 12.88
C PRO A 233 12.09 8.80 11.64
N VAL A 234 11.46 9.71 10.91
CA VAL A 234 12.09 10.50 9.85
C VAL A 234 12.05 11.95 10.31
N SER A 235 13.20 12.63 10.30
CA SER A 235 13.30 14.02 10.70
C SER A 235 12.85 14.98 9.59
N LYS A 236 12.42 16.18 9.96
CA LYS A 236 12.15 17.26 8.99
C LYS A 236 13.36 17.58 8.12
N ALA A 237 14.58 17.46 8.65
CA ALA A 237 15.82 17.67 7.88
C ALA A 237 16.00 16.63 6.79
N GLN A 238 15.66 15.35 7.04
CA GLN A 238 15.72 14.29 6.02
C GLN A 238 14.69 14.53 4.91
N ILE A 239 13.46 14.94 5.26
CA ILE A 239 12.43 15.27 4.26
C ILE A 239 12.85 16.51 3.44
N LYS A 240 13.44 17.53 4.09
CA LYS A 240 13.95 18.69 3.38
C LYS A 240 15.07 18.32 2.41
N LYS A 241 16.02 17.48 2.84
CA LYS A 241 17.09 16.98 1.98
C LYS A 241 16.53 16.26 0.75
N LEU A 242 15.60 15.32 0.95
CA LEU A 242 14.89 14.63 -0.14
C LEU A 242 14.22 15.63 -1.09
N SER A 243 13.52 16.64 -0.55
CA SER A 243 12.87 17.69 -1.33
C SER A 243 13.84 18.45 -2.21
N ASP A 244 14.97 18.91 -1.63
CA ASP A 244 15.99 19.67 -2.34
C ASP A 244 16.65 18.83 -3.46
N GLU A 245 16.86 17.53 -3.23
CA GLU A 245 17.41 16.60 -4.23
C GLU A 245 16.43 16.37 -5.39
N ILE A 246 15.17 16.07 -5.12
CA ILE A 246 14.15 15.85 -6.16
C ILE A 246 13.96 17.11 -7.01
N LEU A 247 13.83 18.29 -6.37
CA LEU A 247 13.60 19.55 -7.08
C LEU A 247 14.80 20.01 -7.93
N LYS A 248 16.02 19.53 -7.64
CA LYS A 248 17.19 19.75 -8.50
C LYS A 248 17.19 18.85 -9.73
N MET A 249 16.66 17.64 -9.63
CA MET A 249 16.66 16.64 -10.70
C MET A 249 15.53 16.85 -11.71
N ILE A 250 14.42 17.43 -11.29
CA ILE A 250 13.29 17.71 -12.19
C ILE A 250 13.57 18.99 -12.94
N ASN A 251 13.88 18.84 -14.22
CA ASN A 251 13.93 19.96 -15.16
C ASN A 251 12.49 20.43 -15.39
N GLN A 252 12.31 21.74 -15.52
CA GLN A 252 11.02 22.45 -15.60
C GLN A 252 10.02 21.82 -16.52
#